data_1e25b6e4b01189de330602002d4581b3
#
_entry.id   1e25b6e4b01189de330602002d4581b3
#
_cell.length_a   1.000
_cell.length_b   1.000
_cell.length_c   1.000
_cell.angle_alpha   90.00
_cell.angle_beta   90.00
_cell.angle_gamma   90.00
#
_symmetry.space_group_name_H-M   'P 1'
#
loop_
_entity.id
_entity.type
_entity.pdbx_description
1 polymer ?
#
loop_
_entity_poly.entity_id
_entity_poly.type
_entity_poly.pdbx_seq_one_letter_code
_entity_poly.pdbx_strand_id
1 'polypeptide(L)'
;VIDFSSDAGTREALRAALDLHAALVVGTTALEDTTRDALNDASRAIPVLVAPNMSLGVALVARALSIIAPAVEKNSDISIVEAHHRRKLDAPSGTALRLARAIRDAGAPLRDDQILSIRAGDIVGEHSVRFACDGEYIEITHRATSRDLFARGALRAAAWLTQRPPGLYAIEDLIAPRA
;
A
#
# COMPACT_ATOMS: atom_id res chain seq x y z
N VAL A 1 2.67 -16.73 10.09
CA VAL A 1 3.64 -16.79 8.98
C VAL A 1 3.79 -15.39 8.37
N ILE A 2 5.00 -14.99 7.99
CA ILE A 2 5.26 -13.73 7.25
C ILE A 2 6.07 -14.09 6.01
N ASP A 3 5.60 -13.65 4.83
CA ASP A 3 6.20 -13.94 3.54
C ASP A 3 6.58 -12.66 2.76
N PHE A 4 7.84 -12.59 2.31
CA PHE A 4 8.41 -11.57 1.42
C PHE A 4 9.35 -12.24 0.41
N SER A 5 8.90 -13.27 -0.27
CA SER A 5 9.76 -14.10 -1.12
C SER A 5 9.47 -13.93 -2.62
N SER A 6 8.77 -14.85 -3.19
CA SER A 6 8.36 -14.92 -4.59
C SER A 6 6.97 -15.53 -4.68
N ASP A 7 6.36 -15.53 -5.86
CA ASP A 7 5.06 -16.16 -6.06
C ASP A 7 5.06 -17.64 -5.63
N ALA A 8 6.08 -18.40 -6.04
CA ALA A 8 6.24 -19.80 -5.62
C ALA A 8 6.44 -19.94 -4.10
N GLY A 9 7.26 -19.07 -3.48
CA GLY A 9 7.47 -19.06 -2.04
C GLY A 9 6.20 -18.67 -1.27
N THR A 10 5.38 -17.77 -1.81
CA THR A 10 4.08 -17.44 -1.22
C THR A 10 3.15 -18.65 -1.20
N ARG A 11 3.15 -19.49 -2.25
CA ARG A 11 2.37 -20.74 -2.26
C ARG A 11 2.86 -21.74 -1.20
N GLU A 12 4.15 -21.83 -0.95
CA GLU A 12 4.71 -22.65 0.13
C GLU A 12 4.34 -22.10 1.51
N ALA A 13 4.49 -20.78 1.71
CA ALA A 13 4.09 -20.11 2.94
C ALA A 13 2.59 -20.29 3.24
N LEU A 14 1.76 -20.26 2.19
CA LEU A 14 0.31 -20.49 2.30
C LEU A 14 0.00 -21.92 2.78
N ARG A 15 0.64 -22.94 2.18
CA ARG A 15 0.47 -24.34 2.64
C ARG A 15 0.86 -24.49 4.10
N ALA A 16 2.03 -23.96 4.48
CA ALA A 16 2.50 -24.01 5.86
C ALA A 16 1.53 -23.28 6.83
N ALA A 17 0.98 -22.14 6.42
CA ALA A 17 0.01 -21.40 7.22
C ALA A 17 -1.30 -22.19 7.42
N LEU A 18 -1.80 -22.85 6.38
CA LEU A 18 -2.99 -23.70 6.45
C LEU A 18 -2.76 -24.92 7.35
N ASP A 19 -1.64 -25.62 7.19
CA ASP A 19 -1.29 -26.80 7.99
C ASP A 19 -1.19 -26.47 9.50
N LEU A 20 -0.66 -25.27 9.80
CA LEU A 20 -0.47 -24.77 11.17
C LEU A 20 -1.69 -24.02 11.71
N HIS A 21 -2.75 -23.84 10.94
CA HIS A 21 -3.90 -22.96 11.27
C HIS A 21 -3.43 -21.56 11.74
N ALA A 22 -2.40 -21.01 11.09
CA ALA A 22 -1.73 -19.77 11.48
C ALA A 22 -2.11 -18.60 10.57
N ALA A 23 -2.14 -17.40 11.12
CA ALA A 23 -2.30 -16.18 10.34
C ALA A 23 -1.14 -15.98 9.34
N LEU A 24 -1.45 -15.50 8.13
CA LEU A 24 -0.48 -15.29 7.05
C LEU A 24 -0.43 -13.83 6.60
N VAL A 25 0.75 -13.22 6.70
CA VAL A 25 1.04 -11.89 6.15
C VAL A 25 1.88 -12.05 4.89
N VAL A 26 1.40 -11.53 3.76
CA VAL A 26 2.05 -11.58 2.46
C VAL A 26 2.44 -10.18 2.03
N GLY A 27 3.76 -9.94 1.92
CA GLY A 27 4.36 -8.72 1.39
C GLY A 27 4.99 -8.92 0.01
N THR A 28 4.94 -10.13 -0.52
CA THR A 28 5.44 -10.48 -1.85
C THR A 28 4.67 -9.70 -2.91
N THR A 29 5.41 -9.11 -3.84
CA THR A 29 4.88 -8.38 -5.00
C THR A 29 4.80 -9.28 -6.23
N ALA A 30 4.09 -8.83 -7.27
CA ALA A 30 3.97 -9.56 -8.55
C ALA A 30 3.44 -11.00 -8.40
N LEU A 31 2.46 -11.20 -7.50
CA LEU A 31 1.75 -12.47 -7.39
C LEU A 31 0.94 -12.76 -8.64
N GLU A 32 0.95 -14.01 -9.09
CA GLU A 32 0.08 -14.53 -10.14
C GLU A 32 -1.39 -14.54 -9.67
N ASP A 33 -2.32 -14.46 -10.61
CA ASP A 33 -3.76 -14.47 -10.29
C ASP A 33 -4.16 -15.78 -9.58
N THR A 34 -3.62 -16.91 -10.01
CA THR A 34 -3.83 -18.22 -9.35
C THR A 34 -3.40 -18.23 -7.89
N THR A 35 -2.30 -17.53 -7.54
CA THR A 35 -1.85 -17.39 -6.15
C THR A 35 -2.76 -16.45 -5.37
N ARG A 36 -3.23 -15.36 -6.00
CA ARG A 36 -4.21 -14.44 -5.39
C ARG A 36 -5.53 -15.16 -5.07
N ASP A 37 -6.02 -15.98 -6.00
CA ASP A 37 -7.23 -16.78 -5.80
C ASP A 37 -7.05 -17.79 -4.66
N ALA A 38 -5.90 -18.47 -4.60
CA ALA A 38 -5.59 -19.39 -3.51
C ALA A 38 -5.52 -18.69 -2.13
N LEU A 39 -4.95 -17.48 -2.06
CA LEU A 39 -4.93 -16.66 -0.83
C LEU A 39 -6.35 -16.24 -0.41
N ASN A 40 -7.19 -15.87 -1.38
CA ASN A 40 -8.59 -15.53 -1.12
C ASN A 40 -9.38 -16.75 -0.61
N ASP A 41 -9.20 -17.93 -1.20
CA ASP A 41 -9.86 -19.15 -0.74
C ASP A 41 -9.39 -19.55 0.66
N ALA A 42 -8.09 -19.49 0.95
CA ALA A 42 -7.51 -19.77 2.25
C ALA A 42 -8.01 -18.82 3.35
N SER A 43 -8.36 -17.60 2.98
CA SER A 43 -8.90 -16.60 3.91
C SER A 43 -10.23 -17.02 4.56
N ARG A 44 -10.90 -18.03 4.02
CA ARG A 44 -12.10 -18.64 4.64
C ARG A 44 -11.75 -19.51 5.85
N ALA A 45 -10.51 -19.98 5.96
CA ALA A 45 -10.04 -20.87 7.01
C ALA A 45 -9.07 -20.20 8.00
N ILE A 46 -8.25 -19.28 7.52
CA ILE A 46 -7.24 -18.57 8.32
C ILE A 46 -7.28 -17.05 8.03
N PRO A 47 -6.81 -16.21 8.96
CA PRO A 47 -6.61 -14.78 8.67
C PRO A 47 -5.45 -14.60 7.68
N VAL A 48 -5.69 -13.92 6.56
CA VAL A 48 -4.70 -13.62 5.52
C VAL A 48 -4.65 -12.10 5.30
N LEU A 49 -3.46 -11.51 5.33
CA LEU A 49 -3.23 -10.12 4.97
C LEU A 49 -2.30 -10.03 3.78
N VAL A 50 -2.73 -9.37 2.73
CA VAL A 50 -1.93 -9.15 1.52
C VAL A 50 -1.68 -7.66 1.33
N ALA A 51 -0.40 -7.25 1.35
CA ALA A 51 -0.05 -5.85 1.11
C ALA A 51 1.31 -5.73 0.41
N PRO A 52 1.35 -5.20 -0.82
CA PRO A 52 2.61 -5.00 -1.56
C PRO A 52 3.49 -3.90 -0.94
N ASN A 53 2.97 -3.15 0.01
CA ASN A 53 3.70 -2.14 0.77
C ASN A 53 3.22 -2.14 2.23
N MET A 54 4.11 -2.50 3.16
CA MET A 54 3.83 -2.60 4.60
C MET A 54 4.00 -1.28 5.37
N SER A 55 4.16 -0.14 4.68
CA SER A 55 4.23 1.17 5.33
C SER A 55 2.85 1.60 5.83
N LEU A 56 2.69 1.69 7.14
CA LEU A 56 1.47 2.28 7.74
C LEU A 56 1.34 3.78 7.42
N GLY A 57 2.46 4.49 7.24
CA GLY A 57 2.44 5.88 6.80
C GLY A 57 1.83 6.05 5.41
N VAL A 58 2.18 5.17 4.47
CA VAL A 58 1.57 5.16 3.12
C VAL A 58 0.08 4.83 3.20
N ALA A 59 -0.32 3.87 4.03
CA ALA A 59 -1.72 3.51 4.22
C ALA A 59 -2.52 4.70 4.81
N LEU A 60 -1.95 5.41 5.79
CA LEU A 60 -2.56 6.63 6.37
C LEU A 60 -2.72 7.73 5.32
N VAL A 61 -1.70 7.96 4.48
CA VAL A 61 -1.79 8.93 3.39
C VAL A 61 -2.89 8.54 2.40
N ALA A 62 -2.93 7.28 1.95
CA ALA A 62 -3.98 6.81 1.05
C ALA A 62 -5.39 7.04 1.62
N ARG A 63 -5.58 6.77 2.92
CA ARG A 63 -6.84 7.04 3.61
C ARG A 63 -7.15 8.54 3.72
N ALA A 64 -6.16 9.38 4.04
CA ALA A 64 -6.34 10.83 4.06
C ALA A 64 -6.76 11.36 2.69
N LEU A 65 -6.14 10.85 1.61
CA LEU A 65 -6.47 11.22 0.24
C LEU A 65 -7.92 10.85 -0.12
N SER A 66 -8.43 9.70 0.31
CA SER A 66 -9.83 9.31 0.05
C SER A 66 -10.86 10.22 0.76
N ILE A 67 -10.44 10.90 1.82
CA ILE A 67 -11.28 11.88 2.55
C ILE A 67 -11.16 13.27 1.92
N ILE A 68 -9.95 13.67 1.53
CA ILE A 68 -9.66 15.02 1.02
C ILE A 68 -10.09 15.17 -0.43
N ALA A 69 -9.82 14.17 -1.27
CA ALA A 69 -10.08 14.25 -2.71
C ALA A 69 -11.53 14.63 -3.07
N PRO A 70 -12.60 14.11 -2.42
CA PRO A 70 -13.96 14.52 -2.72
C PRO A 70 -14.32 15.89 -2.14
N ALA A 71 -13.52 16.43 -1.22
CA ALA A 71 -13.80 17.71 -0.53
C ALA A 71 -13.13 18.91 -1.19
N VAL A 72 -12.13 18.70 -2.07
CA VAL A 72 -11.48 19.80 -2.80
C VAL A 72 -12.38 20.30 -3.94
N GLU A 73 -12.11 21.53 -4.39
CA GLU A 73 -12.85 22.12 -5.50
C GLU A 73 -12.68 21.29 -6.79
N LYS A 74 -13.74 21.22 -7.59
CA LYS A 74 -13.75 20.40 -8.83
C LYS A 74 -12.75 20.84 -9.88
N ASN A 75 -12.29 22.09 -9.83
CA ASN A 75 -11.28 22.67 -10.71
C ASN A 75 -9.85 22.62 -10.12
N SER A 76 -9.67 21.96 -8.99
CA SER A 76 -8.34 21.78 -8.40
C SER A 76 -7.43 20.97 -9.31
N ASP A 77 -6.19 21.46 -9.49
CA ASP A 77 -5.12 20.70 -10.12
C ASP A 77 -4.52 19.70 -9.12
N ILE A 78 -4.56 18.42 -9.46
CA ILE A 78 -4.01 17.37 -8.60
C ILE A 78 -2.74 16.82 -9.23
N SER A 79 -1.67 16.72 -8.45
CA SER A 79 -0.42 16.12 -8.90
C SER A 79 0.21 15.23 -7.83
N ILE A 80 0.95 14.22 -8.29
CA ILE A 80 1.77 13.35 -7.45
C ILE A 80 3.22 13.48 -7.92
N VAL A 81 4.14 13.74 -6.99
CA VAL A 81 5.57 13.66 -7.22
C VAL A 81 6.14 12.56 -6.34
N GLU A 82 6.82 11.60 -6.95
CA GLU A 82 7.50 10.54 -6.21
C GLU A 82 9.00 10.54 -6.49
N ALA A 83 9.80 10.23 -5.49
CA ALA A 83 11.25 10.14 -5.61
C ALA A 83 11.78 8.85 -5.01
N HIS A 84 12.66 8.17 -5.72
CA HIS A 84 13.35 6.97 -5.28
C HIS A 84 14.81 6.98 -5.71
N HIS A 85 15.56 6.00 -5.18
CA HIS A 85 16.97 5.80 -5.54
C HIS A 85 17.15 5.56 -7.05
N ARG A 86 18.35 5.90 -7.56
CA ARG A 86 18.70 5.81 -9.00
C ARG A 86 18.54 4.42 -9.62
N ARG A 87 18.56 3.35 -8.80
CA ARG A 87 18.45 1.95 -9.26
C ARG A 87 17.00 1.45 -9.42
N LYS A 88 16.00 2.24 -9.02
CA LYS A 88 14.59 1.84 -9.15
C LYS A 88 14.16 1.94 -10.62
N LEU A 89 13.70 0.83 -11.19
CA LEU A 89 13.39 0.72 -12.63
C LEU A 89 11.96 1.17 -12.95
N ASP A 90 10.98 0.77 -12.12
CA ASP A 90 9.58 1.14 -12.32
C ASP A 90 9.35 2.63 -12.08
N ALA A 91 8.63 3.27 -12.99
CA ALA A 91 8.19 4.65 -12.93
C ALA A 91 6.83 4.78 -13.65
N PRO A 92 5.78 5.29 -13.00
CA PRO A 92 5.72 5.64 -11.58
C PRO A 92 5.83 4.43 -10.65
N SER A 93 6.20 4.68 -9.37
CA SER A 93 6.28 3.62 -8.36
C SER A 93 4.90 3.02 -8.07
N GLY A 94 4.87 1.73 -7.67
CA GLY A 94 3.62 1.08 -7.25
C GLY A 94 2.89 1.83 -6.12
N THR A 95 3.62 2.51 -5.24
CA THR A 95 3.03 3.37 -4.19
C THR A 95 2.37 4.61 -4.79
N ALA A 96 3.01 5.29 -5.74
CA ALA A 96 2.40 6.43 -6.41
C ALA A 96 1.11 6.04 -7.15
N LEU A 97 1.12 4.89 -7.84
CA LEU A 97 -0.08 4.35 -8.52
C LEU A 97 -1.20 4.00 -7.52
N ARG A 98 -0.86 3.49 -6.34
CA ARG A 98 -1.83 3.23 -5.27
C ARG A 98 -2.45 4.52 -4.73
N LEU A 99 -1.65 5.56 -4.49
CA LEU A 99 -2.15 6.87 -4.07
C LEU A 99 -3.03 7.51 -5.16
N ALA A 100 -2.63 7.41 -6.43
CA ALA A 100 -3.43 7.86 -7.55
C ALA A 100 -4.78 7.15 -7.63
N ARG A 101 -4.78 5.82 -7.41
CA ARG A 101 -6.03 5.05 -7.34
C ARG A 101 -6.93 5.53 -6.21
N ALA A 102 -6.40 5.77 -5.00
CA ALA A 102 -7.20 6.27 -3.87
C ALA A 102 -7.88 7.62 -4.18
N ILE A 103 -7.20 8.50 -4.93
CA ILE A 103 -7.76 9.78 -5.38
C ILE A 103 -8.88 9.56 -6.41
N ARG A 104 -8.63 8.71 -7.41
CA ARG A 104 -9.59 8.41 -8.49
C ARG A 104 -10.84 7.70 -7.97
N ASP A 105 -10.67 6.72 -7.10
CA ASP A 105 -11.77 5.97 -6.47
C ASP A 105 -12.65 6.88 -5.59
N ALA A 106 -12.06 7.95 -5.05
CA ALA A 106 -12.78 9.00 -4.33
C ALA A 106 -13.47 10.03 -5.25
N GLY A 107 -13.40 9.85 -6.57
CA GLY A 107 -14.12 10.66 -7.57
C GLY A 107 -13.38 11.92 -8.04
N ALA A 108 -12.12 12.15 -7.62
CA ALA A 108 -11.34 13.29 -8.09
C ALA A 108 -10.53 12.95 -9.36
N PRO A 109 -10.50 13.84 -10.37
CA PRO A 109 -9.79 13.59 -11.62
C PRO A 109 -8.27 13.71 -11.40
N LEU A 110 -7.54 12.67 -11.74
CA LEU A 110 -6.07 12.68 -11.79
C LEU A 110 -5.62 11.95 -13.05
N ARG A 111 -4.94 12.65 -13.96
CA ARG A 111 -4.41 12.07 -15.19
C ARG A 111 -3.04 11.43 -14.93
N ASP A 112 -2.62 10.52 -15.82
CA ASP A 112 -1.33 9.83 -15.68
C ASP A 112 -0.13 10.78 -15.87
N ASP A 113 -0.27 11.81 -16.70
CA ASP A 113 0.77 12.84 -16.91
C ASP A 113 0.98 13.78 -15.71
N GLN A 114 0.10 13.73 -14.71
CA GLN A 114 0.23 14.44 -13.43
C GLN A 114 0.96 13.62 -12.35
N ILE A 115 1.46 12.42 -12.70
CA ILE A 115 2.25 11.57 -11.80
C ILE A 115 3.71 11.61 -12.24
N LEU A 116 4.53 12.35 -11.50
CA LEU A 116 5.92 12.64 -11.85
C LEU A 116 6.88 11.79 -11.02
N SER A 117 7.91 11.27 -11.66
CA SER A 117 8.90 10.39 -11.05
C SER A 117 10.30 11.00 -11.03
N ILE A 118 10.95 11.01 -9.87
CA ILE A 118 12.33 11.42 -9.68
C ILE A 118 13.17 10.21 -9.30
N ARG A 119 14.35 10.04 -9.92
CA ARG A 119 15.34 9.02 -9.61
C ARG A 119 16.64 9.68 -9.25
N ALA A 120 17.02 9.68 -7.94
CA ALA A 120 18.18 10.38 -7.44
C ALA A 120 18.78 9.68 -6.21
N GLY A 121 20.10 9.73 -6.11
CA GLY A 121 20.85 9.24 -4.93
C GLY A 121 20.40 7.88 -4.43
N ASP A 122 20.25 7.78 -3.12
CA ASP A 122 19.80 6.59 -2.39
C ASP A 122 18.44 6.83 -1.67
N ILE A 123 17.62 7.71 -2.21
CA ILE A 123 16.27 8.01 -1.68
C ILE A 123 15.50 6.71 -1.52
N VAL A 124 15.06 6.41 -0.30
CA VAL A 124 14.32 5.17 0.00
C VAL A 124 12.94 5.19 -0.66
N GLY A 125 12.25 6.32 -0.55
CA GLY A 125 10.96 6.57 -1.18
C GLY A 125 10.28 7.79 -0.58
N GLU A 126 9.93 8.74 -1.42
CA GLU A 126 9.16 9.93 -1.08
C GLU A 126 7.96 10.03 -2.00
N HIS A 127 6.84 10.49 -1.48
CA HIS A 127 5.59 10.65 -2.22
C HIS A 127 4.90 11.92 -1.71
N SER A 128 4.73 12.89 -2.59
CA SER A 128 4.02 14.14 -2.30
C SER A 128 2.80 14.24 -3.19
N VAL A 129 1.65 14.44 -2.61
CA VAL A 129 0.39 14.68 -3.32
C VAL A 129 -0.03 16.11 -3.06
N ARG A 130 -0.28 16.85 -4.13
CA ARG A 130 -0.70 18.24 -4.07
C ARG A 130 -2.07 18.41 -4.71
N PHE A 131 -2.93 19.16 -4.02
CA PHE A 131 -4.20 19.68 -4.50
C PHE A 131 -4.07 21.19 -4.55
N ALA A 132 -4.04 21.77 -5.75
CA ALA A 132 -3.83 23.20 -5.95
C ALA A 132 -5.10 23.84 -6.47
N CYS A 133 -5.53 24.93 -5.82
CA CYS A 133 -6.66 25.77 -6.17
C CYS A 133 -6.18 27.21 -6.38
N ASP A 134 -7.08 28.09 -6.78
CA ASP A 134 -6.77 29.52 -6.87
C ASP A 134 -6.47 30.09 -5.48
N GLY A 135 -5.25 30.59 -5.30
CA GLY A 135 -4.80 31.25 -4.08
C GLY A 135 -4.24 30.33 -2.98
N GLU A 136 -4.42 29.00 -3.08
CA GLU A 136 -3.86 28.06 -2.09
C GLU A 136 -3.56 26.67 -2.68
N TYR A 137 -2.80 25.87 -1.95
CA TYR A 137 -2.69 24.43 -2.20
C TYR A 137 -2.53 23.64 -0.90
N ILE A 138 -2.97 22.41 -0.93
CA ILE A 138 -2.74 21.42 0.14
C ILE A 138 -1.68 20.45 -0.35
N GLU A 139 -0.68 20.16 0.45
CA GLU A 139 0.32 19.14 0.16
C GLU A 139 0.37 18.10 1.27
N ILE A 140 0.32 16.82 0.90
CA ILE A 140 0.47 15.68 1.81
C ILE A 140 1.69 14.89 1.36
N THR A 141 2.68 14.80 2.24
CA THR A 141 3.94 14.14 1.93
C THR A 141 4.26 13.01 2.90
N HIS A 142 4.66 11.87 2.35
CA HIS A 142 5.26 10.75 3.06
C HIS A 142 6.72 10.58 2.63
N ARG A 143 7.63 10.48 3.60
CA ARG A 143 9.05 10.18 3.37
C ARG A 143 9.46 8.95 4.15
N ALA A 144 9.96 7.94 3.46
CA ALA A 144 10.62 6.80 4.08
C ALA A 144 12.09 7.14 4.32
N THR A 145 12.52 7.20 5.57
CA THR A 145 13.91 7.51 5.97
C THR A 145 14.75 6.27 6.21
N SER A 146 14.12 5.09 6.38
CA SER A 146 14.77 3.78 6.51
C SER A 146 13.88 2.71 5.90
N ARG A 147 14.47 1.64 5.36
CA ARG A 147 13.72 0.46 4.90
C ARG A 147 13.15 -0.39 6.05
N ASP A 148 13.65 -0.22 7.27
CA ASP A 148 13.15 -0.91 8.47
C ASP A 148 11.66 -0.65 8.73
N LEU A 149 11.13 0.47 8.19
CA LEU A 149 9.71 0.77 8.33
C LEU A 149 8.82 -0.34 7.75
N PHE A 150 9.25 -1.00 6.68
CA PHE A 150 8.48 -2.09 6.06
C PHE A 150 8.48 -3.34 6.94
N ALA A 151 9.64 -3.71 7.50
CA ALA A 151 9.75 -4.84 8.44
C ALA A 151 8.93 -4.59 9.71
N ARG A 152 9.03 -3.38 10.27
CA ARG A 152 8.21 -2.99 11.44
C ARG A 152 6.71 -3.01 11.12
N GLY A 153 6.33 -2.57 9.92
CA GLY A 153 4.95 -2.64 9.45
C GLY A 153 4.45 -4.07 9.35
N ALA A 154 5.24 -4.98 8.79
CA ALA A 154 4.91 -6.40 8.68
C ALA A 154 4.75 -7.06 10.06
N LEU A 155 5.64 -6.77 11.02
CA LEU A 155 5.53 -7.28 12.39
C LEU A 155 4.26 -6.77 13.09
N ARG A 156 3.92 -5.47 12.90
CA ARG A 156 2.66 -4.92 13.43
C ARG A 156 1.44 -5.54 12.77
N ALA A 157 1.49 -5.76 11.46
CA ALA A 157 0.43 -6.46 10.72
C ALA A 157 0.26 -7.88 11.24
N ALA A 158 1.34 -8.62 11.45
CA ALA A 158 1.29 -9.98 12.00
C ALA A 158 0.69 -10.02 13.41
N ALA A 159 1.15 -9.16 14.31
CA ALA A 159 0.61 -9.08 15.67
C ALA A 159 -0.89 -8.73 15.69
N TRP A 160 -1.32 -7.83 14.82
CA TRP A 160 -2.72 -7.45 14.67
C TRP A 160 -3.55 -8.61 14.08
N LEU A 161 -3.03 -9.28 13.05
CA LEU A 161 -3.72 -10.32 12.30
C LEU A 161 -3.99 -11.58 13.14
N THR A 162 -3.09 -11.93 14.09
CA THR A 162 -3.29 -13.09 14.98
C THR A 162 -4.53 -12.97 15.88
N GLN A 163 -5.10 -11.78 16.00
CA GLN A 163 -6.30 -11.50 16.80
C GLN A 163 -7.57 -11.38 15.94
N ARG A 164 -7.49 -11.74 14.66
CA ARG A 164 -8.60 -11.61 13.71
C ARG A 164 -9.21 -12.97 13.39
N PRO A 165 -10.52 -13.01 13.11
CA PRO A 165 -11.14 -14.21 12.56
C PRO A 165 -10.58 -14.49 11.16
N PRO A 166 -10.81 -15.69 10.60
CA PRO A 166 -10.58 -15.95 9.19
C PRO A 166 -11.17 -14.85 8.32
N GLY A 167 -10.40 -14.41 7.32
CA GLY A 167 -10.77 -13.30 6.44
C GLY A 167 -9.58 -12.81 5.63
N LEU A 168 -9.85 -12.11 4.53
CA LEU A 168 -8.84 -11.43 3.72
C LEU A 168 -8.76 -9.96 4.16
N TYR A 169 -7.57 -9.54 4.54
CA TYR A 169 -7.29 -8.23 5.10
C TYR A 169 -6.27 -7.45 4.26
N ALA A 170 -6.38 -6.14 4.31
CA ALA A 170 -5.42 -5.19 3.76
C ALA A 170 -4.68 -4.44 4.87
N ILE A 171 -3.59 -3.76 4.52
CA ILE A 171 -2.83 -2.95 5.49
C ILE A 171 -3.66 -1.79 6.05
N GLU A 172 -4.66 -1.31 5.32
CA GLU A 172 -5.59 -0.27 5.72
C GLU A 172 -6.47 -0.68 6.90
N ASP A 173 -6.76 -1.97 7.06
CA ASP A 173 -7.58 -2.48 8.15
C ASP A 173 -6.91 -2.29 9.52
N LEU A 174 -5.55 -2.20 9.54
CA LEU A 174 -4.81 -1.91 10.77
C LEU A 174 -5.03 -0.49 11.28
N ILE A 175 -5.39 0.44 10.38
CA ILE A 175 -5.56 1.86 10.69
C ILE A 175 -7.02 2.29 10.68
N ALA A 176 -7.95 1.34 10.47
CA ALA A 176 -9.38 1.62 10.59
C ALA A 176 -9.71 2.10 12.01
N PRO A 177 -10.66 3.05 12.21
CA PRO A 177 -11.13 3.40 13.53
C PRO A 177 -11.58 2.12 14.25
N ARG A 178 -11.21 1.99 15.53
CA ARG A 178 -11.81 0.95 16.37
C ARG A 178 -13.29 1.31 16.53
N ALA A 179 -14.16 0.40 16.07
CA ALA A 179 -15.59 0.48 16.35
C ALA A 179 -15.85 0.42 17.86
#